data_f0215039b49edb7fb93e21f65d21bbee
#
_entry.id   f0215039b49edb7fb93e21f65d21bbee
#
_cell.length_a   1.000
_cell.length_b   1.000
_cell.length_c   1.000
_cell.angle_alpha   90.00
_cell.angle_beta   90.00
_cell.angle_gamma   90.00
#
_symmetry.space_group_name_H-M   'P 1'
#
loop_
_entity.id
_entity.type
_entity.pdbx_description
1 polymer ?
#
loop_
_entity_poly.entity_id
_entity_poly.type
_entity_poly.pdbx_seq_one_letter_code
_entity_poly.pdbx_strand_id
1 'polypeptide(L)'
;DVGIDVGVVHAVATSDGRFYDLDTEKIRSIEKRIAGLKRKLSLNQESRKKLAKLGLAEPFDKKQPSRKRRQLKERIQNLYRKIRCIRQDFHRKTAHALAQEYGCVYVEDLKVKNMTASAKGTVANPGKNVKQKSGLNRAILRTGFYSLRQAIEWQLLKVGGVMIPVDPRGTSITCPHCQSRDKRNRPTQAIFKCVNES
;
A
#
# COMPACT_ATOMS: atom_id res chain seq x y z
N ASP A 1 5.36 23.28 -11.54
CA ASP A 1 4.44 22.84 -10.48
C ASP A 1 3.58 21.69 -10.98
N VAL A 2 3.30 20.70 -10.11
CA VAL A 2 2.45 19.56 -10.45
C VAL A 2 1.63 19.09 -9.25
N GLY A 3 0.37 18.74 -9.48
CA GLY A 3 -0.47 17.99 -8.54
C GLY A 3 -0.26 16.49 -8.72
N ILE A 4 -0.17 15.75 -7.62
CA ILE A 4 -0.09 14.28 -7.68
C ILE A 4 -1.21 13.64 -6.85
N ASP A 5 -1.82 12.60 -7.41
CA ASP A 5 -2.71 11.66 -6.71
C ASP A 5 -1.98 10.35 -6.47
N VAL A 6 -2.02 9.85 -5.23
CA VAL A 6 -1.41 8.58 -4.85
C VAL A 6 -2.48 7.51 -4.74
N GLY A 7 -2.49 6.57 -5.68
CA GLY A 7 -3.53 5.58 -5.86
C GLY A 7 -3.11 4.12 -5.76
N VAL A 8 -4.08 3.22 -5.91
CA VAL A 8 -3.88 1.76 -5.93
C VAL A 8 -3.94 1.16 -7.34
N VAL A 9 -4.52 1.86 -8.30
CA VAL A 9 -4.51 1.51 -9.73
C VAL A 9 -3.20 2.00 -10.32
N HIS A 10 -3.01 3.31 -10.37
CA HIS A 10 -1.73 3.95 -10.60
C HIS A 10 -1.13 4.34 -9.26
N ALA A 11 0.16 4.05 -9.04
CA ALA A 11 0.79 4.38 -7.77
C ALA A 11 0.96 5.89 -7.59
N VAL A 12 1.22 6.61 -8.69
CA VAL A 12 1.17 8.07 -8.80
C VAL A 12 0.54 8.44 -10.13
N ALA A 13 -0.44 9.34 -10.11
CA ALA A 13 -0.96 10.04 -11.27
C ALA A 13 -0.66 11.54 -11.11
N THR A 14 -0.15 12.18 -12.15
CA THR A 14 0.18 13.61 -12.14
C THR A 14 -0.89 14.42 -12.89
N SER A 15 -1.05 15.69 -12.52
CA SER A 15 -2.04 16.60 -13.15
C SER A 15 -1.76 16.88 -14.63
N ASP A 16 -0.54 16.64 -15.11
CA ASP A 16 -0.14 16.72 -16.53
C ASP A 16 -0.34 15.39 -17.30
N GLY A 17 -1.01 14.40 -16.67
CA GLY A 17 -1.42 13.16 -17.33
C GLY A 17 -0.40 12.04 -17.35
N ARG A 18 0.67 12.11 -16.58
CA ARG A 18 1.64 11.02 -16.46
C ARG A 18 1.27 10.04 -15.35
N PHE A 19 1.68 8.80 -15.52
CA PHE A 19 1.46 7.72 -14.57
C PHE A 19 2.77 7.05 -14.21
N TYR A 20 2.93 6.74 -12.92
CA TYR A 20 4.05 5.94 -12.41
C TYR A 20 3.48 4.72 -11.71
N ASP A 21 3.88 3.54 -12.18
CA ASP A 21 3.30 2.28 -11.74
C ASP A 21 4.31 1.38 -11.04
N LEU A 22 3.88 0.88 -9.89
CA LEU A 22 4.61 -0.16 -9.18
C LEU A 22 4.34 -1.52 -9.82
N ASP A 23 5.38 -2.32 -10.07
CA ASP A 23 5.26 -3.71 -10.55
C ASP A 23 4.54 -4.59 -9.50
N THR A 24 3.21 -4.43 -9.45
CA THR A 24 2.36 -5.14 -8.50
C THR A 24 2.25 -6.62 -8.83
N GLU A 25 2.43 -7.04 -10.07
CA GLU A 25 2.38 -8.45 -10.47
C GLU A 25 3.57 -9.23 -9.91
N LYS A 26 4.77 -8.67 -10.04
CA LYS A 26 5.98 -9.21 -9.43
C LYS A 26 5.87 -9.34 -7.92
N ILE A 27 5.32 -8.31 -7.25
CA ILE A 27 5.09 -8.35 -5.80
C ILE A 27 4.06 -9.45 -5.45
N ARG A 28 2.93 -9.55 -6.16
CA ARG A 28 1.91 -10.58 -5.96
C ARG A 28 2.48 -11.99 -6.14
N SER A 29 3.34 -12.20 -7.12
CA SER A 29 4.04 -13.47 -7.33
C SER A 29 4.88 -13.86 -6.10
N ILE A 30 5.65 -12.91 -5.57
CA ILE A 30 6.44 -13.12 -4.36
C ILE A 30 5.53 -13.38 -3.14
N GLU A 31 4.44 -12.64 -2.98
CA GLU A 31 3.46 -12.84 -1.92
C GLU A 31 2.83 -14.26 -1.96
N LYS A 32 2.52 -14.78 -3.15
CA LYS A 32 2.05 -16.17 -3.32
C LYS A 32 3.09 -17.18 -2.82
N ARG A 33 4.38 -16.97 -3.13
CA ARG A 33 5.47 -17.82 -2.65
C ARG A 33 5.59 -17.75 -1.12
N ILE A 34 5.51 -16.57 -0.53
CA ILE A 34 5.51 -16.37 0.93
C ILE A 34 4.35 -17.15 1.56
N ALA A 35 3.14 -17.05 0.99
CA ALA A 35 1.96 -17.76 1.49
C ALA A 35 2.15 -19.29 1.46
N GLY A 36 2.77 -19.82 0.41
CA GLY A 36 3.14 -21.24 0.32
C GLY A 36 4.13 -21.68 1.39
N LEU A 37 5.19 -20.88 1.63
CA LEU A 37 6.18 -21.17 2.67
C LEU A 37 5.57 -21.07 4.08
N LYS A 38 4.68 -20.10 4.33
CA LYS A 38 3.95 -19.98 5.60
C LYS A 38 3.06 -21.18 5.86
N ARG A 39 2.35 -21.70 4.85
CA ARG A 39 1.59 -22.95 4.97
C ARG A 39 2.47 -24.14 5.36
N LYS A 40 3.61 -24.31 4.68
CA LYS A 40 4.59 -25.36 5.04
C LYS A 40 5.09 -25.22 6.49
N LEU A 41 5.32 -23.98 6.95
CA LEU A 41 5.75 -23.68 8.30
C LEU A 41 4.67 -24.05 9.35
N SER A 42 3.39 -23.80 9.05
CA SER A 42 2.23 -24.16 9.88
C SER A 42 2.07 -25.66 9.98
N LEU A 43 2.06 -26.37 8.85
CA LEU A 43 1.95 -27.85 8.80
C LEU A 43 3.06 -28.52 9.59
N ASN A 44 4.31 -28.07 9.48
CA ASN A 44 5.42 -28.59 10.27
C ASN A 44 5.20 -28.41 11.79
N GLN A 45 4.58 -27.31 12.19
CA GLN A 45 4.28 -27.04 13.60
C GLN A 45 3.16 -27.95 14.11
N GLU A 46 2.10 -28.13 13.34
CA GLU A 46 0.96 -28.97 13.68
C GLU A 46 1.35 -30.45 13.77
N SER A 47 2.11 -30.95 12.79
CA SER A 47 2.61 -32.34 12.80
C SER A 47 3.47 -32.59 14.04
N ARG A 48 4.36 -31.66 14.39
CA ARG A 48 5.22 -31.81 15.56
C ARG A 48 4.43 -31.78 16.87
N LYS A 49 3.39 -30.94 16.95
CA LYS A 49 2.48 -30.93 18.11
C LYS A 49 1.72 -32.25 18.26
N LYS A 50 1.29 -32.86 17.15
CA LYS A 50 0.63 -34.19 17.17
C LYS A 50 1.59 -35.26 17.65
N LEU A 51 2.82 -35.33 17.13
CA LEU A 51 3.84 -36.29 17.54
C LEU A 51 4.21 -36.13 19.02
N ALA A 52 4.37 -34.90 19.50
CA ALA A 52 4.62 -34.63 20.91
C ALA A 52 3.52 -35.11 21.84
N LYS A 53 2.23 -34.95 21.43
CA LYS A 53 1.08 -35.48 22.18
C LYS A 53 1.06 -37.01 22.25
N LEU A 54 1.67 -37.69 21.28
CA LEU A 54 1.80 -39.16 21.22
C LEU A 54 3.07 -39.65 21.89
N GLY A 55 3.88 -38.77 22.51
CA GLY A 55 5.15 -39.12 23.10
C GLY A 55 6.26 -39.49 22.09
N LEU A 56 6.00 -39.31 20.79
CA LEU A 56 6.90 -39.67 19.69
C LEU A 56 7.91 -38.58 19.29
N ALA A 57 7.80 -37.38 19.88
CA ALA A 57 8.73 -36.28 19.64
C ALA A 57 8.75 -35.31 20.82
N GLU A 58 9.89 -34.65 21.01
CA GLU A 58 10.04 -33.56 21.96
C GLU A 58 9.01 -32.43 21.70
N PRO A 59 8.49 -31.80 22.77
CA PRO A 59 7.57 -30.65 22.65
C PRO A 59 8.17 -29.56 21.78
N PHE A 60 7.30 -28.84 21.08
CA PHE A 60 7.72 -27.73 20.22
C PHE A 60 8.26 -26.57 21.08
N ASP A 61 9.56 -26.37 21.06
CA ASP A 61 10.19 -25.19 21.65
C ASP A 61 10.30 -24.06 20.62
N LYS A 62 9.73 -22.89 20.96
CA LYS A 62 9.83 -21.67 20.15
C LYS A 62 11.25 -21.07 20.17
N LYS A 63 11.99 -21.27 21.26
CA LYS A 63 13.34 -20.72 21.44
C LYS A 63 14.39 -21.53 20.66
N GLN A 64 14.17 -22.83 20.48
CA GLN A 64 15.07 -23.72 19.74
C GLN A 64 14.39 -24.34 18.50
N PRO A 65 14.16 -23.54 17.43
CA PRO A 65 13.53 -24.06 16.24
C PRO A 65 14.45 -24.99 15.46
N SER A 66 13.90 -26.09 14.89
CA SER A 66 14.65 -27.01 14.06
C SER A 66 15.35 -26.31 12.88
N ARG A 67 16.44 -26.90 12.35
CA ARG A 67 17.18 -26.39 11.18
C ARG A 67 16.23 -26.08 10.00
N LYS A 68 15.33 -27.00 9.67
CA LYS A 68 14.34 -26.85 8.59
C LYS A 68 13.41 -25.63 8.81
N ARG A 69 12.97 -25.41 10.06
CA ARG A 69 12.14 -24.26 10.41
C ARG A 69 12.90 -22.95 10.30
N ARG A 70 14.17 -22.90 10.72
CA ARG A 70 15.05 -21.73 10.56
C ARG A 70 15.21 -21.37 9.09
N GLN A 71 15.52 -22.33 8.23
CA GLN A 71 15.65 -22.13 6.78
C GLN A 71 14.35 -21.62 6.13
N LEU A 72 13.18 -22.14 6.52
CA LEU A 72 11.90 -21.64 6.01
C LEU A 72 11.66 -20.19 6.43
N LYS A 73 11.93 -19.82 7.68
CA LYS A 73 11.81 -18.43 8.17
C LYS A 73 12.76 -17.50 7.41
N GLU A 74 14.00 -17.89 7.23
CA GLU A 74 15.00 -17.11 6.48
C GLU A 74 14.56 -16.88 5.03
N ARG A 75 14.08 -17.92 4.33
CA ARG A 75 13.53 -17.79 2.97
C ARG A 75 12.36 -16.79 2.93
N ILE A 76 11.46 -16.84 3.91
CA ILE A 76 10.34 -15.90 4.02
C ILE A 76 10.87 -14.47 4.23
N GLN A 77 11.84 -14.26 5.11
CA GLN A 77 12.46 -12.95 5.36
C GLN A 77 13.14 -12.40 4.11
N ASN A 78 13.87 -13.24 3.37
CA ASN A 78 14.52 -12.84 2.11
C ASN A 78 13.50 -12.43 1.04
N LEU A 79 12.36 -13.10 0.96
CA LEU A 79 11.28 -12.70 0.06
C LEU A 79 10.63 -11.37 0.49
N TYR A 80 10.42 -11.13 1.77
CA TYR A 80 9.97 -9.82 2.25
C TYR A 80 10.98 -8.72 1.98
N ARG A 81 12.29 -9.00 2.15
CA ARG A 81 13.35 -8.05 1.76
C ARG A 81 13.26 -7.70 0.29
N LYS A 82 13.07 -8.70 -0.58
CA LYS A 82 12.90 -8.49 -2.03
C LYS A 82 11.71 -7.57 -2.35
N ILE A 83 10.55 -7.78 -1.72
CA ILE A 83 9.39 -6.88 -1.88
C ILE A 83 9.75 -5.46 -1.45
N ARG A 84 10.43 -5.31 -0.31
CA ARG A 84 10.87 -3.99 0.18
C ARG A 84 11.80 -3.31 -0.83
N CYS A 85 12.78 -4.02 -1.38
CA CYS A 85 13.71 -3.46 -2.37
C CYS A 85 12.98 -3.00 -3.64
N ILE A 86 12.06 -3.81 -4.19
CA ILE A 86 11.26 -3.44 -5.37
C ILE A 86 10.48 -2.15 -5.10
N ARG A 87 9.82 -2.05 -3.95
CA ARG A 87 9.05 -0.86 -3.57
C ARG A 87 9.94 0.36 -3.37
N GLN A 88 11.06 0.21 -2.66
CA GLN A 88 11.98 1.32 -2.42
C GLN A 88 12.65 1.82 -3.71
N ASP A 89 12.99 0.92 -4.63
CA ASP A 89 13.53 1.29 -5.94
C ASP A 89 12.51 2.11 -6.73
N PHE A 90 11.26 1.64 -6.78
CA PHE A 90 10.16 2.37 -7.39
C PHE A 90 9.98 3.77 -6.76
N HIS A 91 9.90 3.85 -5.43
CA HIS A 91 9.74 5.14 -4.72
C HIS A 91 10.87 6.12 -5.04
N ARG A 92 12.12 5.65 -5.06
CA ARG A 92 13.29 6.49 -5.35
C ARG A 92 13.29 6.99 -6.79
N LYS A 93 12.98 6.12 -7.75
CA LYS A 93 12.91 6.48 -9.18
C LYS A 93 11.81 7.49 -9.45
N THR A 94 10.61 7.25 -8.92
CA THR A 94 9.47 8.17 -9.06
C THR A 94 9.77 9.52 -8.39
N ALA A 95 10.29 9.50 -7.17
CA ALA A 95 10.65 10.72 -6.45
C ALA A 95 11.73 11.52 -7.18
N HIS A 96 12.75 10.84 -7.73
CA HIS A 96 13.81 11.48 -8.50
C HIS A 96 13.24 12.11 -9.78
N ALA A 97 12.42 11.38 -10.55
CA ALA A 97 11.82 11.90 -11.77
C ALA A 97 10.97 13.15 -11.49
N LEU A 98 10.12 13.12 -10.45
CA LEU A 98 9.33 14.27 -10.06
C LEU A 98 10.19 15.47 -9.64
N ALA A 99 11.24 15.26 -8.86
CA ALA A 99 12.09 16.33 -8.39
C ALA A 99 12.99 16.95 -9.48
N GLN A 100 13.28 16.21 -10.54
CA GLN A 100 14.01 16.76 -11.70
C GLN A 100 13.16 17.69 -12.56
N GLU A 101 11.85 17.47 -12.61
CA GLU A 101 10.95 18.18 -13.51
C GLU A 101 10.18 19.30 -12.81
N TYR A 102 9.90 19.16 -11.50
CA TYR A 102 9.02 20.08 -10.79
C TYR A 102 9.68 20.63 -9.52
N GLY A 103 9.65 21.97 -9.40
CA GLY A 103 10.10 22.65 -8.20
C GLY A 103 9.09 22.63 -7.07
N CYS A 104 7.78 22.47 -7.39
CA CYS A 104 6.71 22.38 -6.41
C CYS A 104 5.76 21.20 -6.75
N VAL A 105 5.50 20.36 -5.74
CA VAL A 105 4.61 19.21 -5.87
C VAL A 105 3.48 19.32 -4.84
N TYR A 106 2.24 19.37 -5.32
CA TYR A 106 1.03 19.33 -4.50
C TYR A 106 0.60 17.88 -4.29
N VAL A 107 0.36 17.47 -3.06
CA VAL A 107 -0.03 16.09 -2.71
C VAL A 107 -1.15 16.06 -1.68
N GLU A 108 -2.12 15.18 -1.83
CA GLU A 108 -3.17 15.01 -0.82
C GLU A 108 -2.60 14.56 0.54
N ASP A 109 -3.03 15.22 1.64
CA ASP A 109 -2.68 14.84 3.00
C ASP A 109 -3.48 13.63 3.49
N LEU A 110 -3.22 12.48 2.90
CA LEU A 110 -3.93 11.23 3.18
C LEU A 110 -3.59 10.69 4.56
N LYS A 111 -4.59 10.48 5.40
CA LYS A 111 -4.45 9.83 6.72
C LYS A 111 -4.37 8.30 6.55
N VAL A 112 -3.24 7.80 6.06
CA VAL A 112 -3.02 6.38 5.71
C VAL A 112 -3.39 5.42 6.83
N LYS A 113 -3.11 5.77 8.08
CA LYS A 113 -3.48 4.97 9.27
C LYS A 113 -5.00 4.76 9.35
N ASN A 114 -5.78 5.80 9.13
CA ASN A 114 -7.24 5.74 9.15
C ASN A 114 -7.76 4.97 7.93
N MET A 115 -7.16 5.21 6.75
CA MET A 115 -7.52 4.51 5.52
C MET A 115 -7.30 3.00 5.62
N THR A 116 -6.31 2.54 6.37
CA THR A 116 -5.96 1.13 6.53
C THR A 116 -6.52 0.49 7.80
N ALA A 117 -7.36 1.20 8.55
CA ALA A 117 -8.04 0.66 9.72
C ALA A 117 -8.88 -0.58 9.38
N SER A 118 -8.97 -1.51 10.33
CA SER A 118 -9.76 -2.74 10.17
C SER A 118 -11.26 -2.44 10.17
N ALA A 119 -11.98 -3.09 9.27
CA ALA A 119 -13.46 -3.03 9.23
C ALA A 119 -14.13 -4.23 9.92
N LYS A 120 -13.39 -5.01 10.72
CA LYS A 120 -13.94 -6.22 11.37
C LYS A 120 -15.13 -5.97 12.29
N GLY A 121 -15.18 -4.80 12.94
CA GLY A 121 -16.14 -4.53 13.99
C GLY A 121 -15.87 -5.35 15.26
N THR A 122 -16.88 -5.50 16.09
CA THR A 122 -16.88 -6.31 17.32
C THR A 122 -17.80 -7.53 17.15
N VAL A 123 -17.81 -8.44 18.13
CA VAL A 123 -18.73 -9.59 18.13
C VAL A 123 -20.20 -9.13 18.17
N ALA A 124 -20.50 -8.07 18.96
CA ALA A 124 -21.83 -7.49 19.07
C ALA A 124 -22.24 -6.70 17.81
N ASN A 125 -21.28 -6.02 17.17
CA ASN A 125 -21.51 -5.22 15.97
C ASN A 125 -20.50 -5.63 14.88
N PRO A 126 -20.74 -6.70 14.13
CA PRO A 126 -19.84 -7.19 13.09
C PRO A 126 -19.72 -6.19 11.94
N GLY A 127 -18.51 -6.01 11.45
CA GLY A 127 -18.24 -5.07 10.38
C GLY A 127 -18.78 -5.51 9.02
N LYS A 128 -19.11 -4.54 8.18
CA LYS A 128 -19.58 -4.77 6.80
C LYS A 128 -18.40 -4.69 5.81
N ASN A 129 -18.49 -5.41 4.69
CA ASN A 129 -17.51 -5.39 3.59
C ASN A 129 -16.05 -5.66 4.03
N VAL A 130 -15.86 -6.48 5.08
CA VAL A 130 -14.53 -6.75 5.69
C VAL A 130 -13.53 -7.29 4.68
N LYS A 131 -13.97 -8.18 3.77
CA LYS A 131 -13.10 -8.77 2.73
C LYS A 131 -12.62 -7.72 1.73
N GLN A 132 -13.53 -6.88 1.22
CA GLN A 132 -13.22 -5.79 0.28
C GLN A 132 -12.28 -4.77 0.93
N LYS A 133 -12.59 -4.35 2.16
CA LYS A 133 -11.74 -3.43 2.93
C LYS A 133 -10.35 -4.01 3.20
N SER A 134 -10.26 -5.28 3.54
CA SER A 134 -8.97 -5.97 3.71
C SER A 134 -8.16 -6.01 2.41
N GLY A 135 -8.84 -6.20 1.26
CA GLY A 135 -8.21 -6.13 -0.06
C GLY A 135 -7.63 -4.75 -0.36
N LEU A 136 -8.43 -3.69 -0.14
CA LEU A 136 -8.01 -2.30 -0.31
C LEU A 136 -6.85 -1.94 0.62
N ASN A 137 -6.94 -2.29 1.91
CA ASN A 137 -5.87 -2.06 2.88
C ASN A 137 -4.55 -2.69 2.42
N ARG A 138 -4.62 -3.92 1.90
CA ARG A 138 -3.45 -4.61 1.34
C ARG A 138 -2.87 -3.89 0.14
N ALA A 139 -3.71 -3.35 -0.76
CA ALA A 139 -3.26 -2.58 -1.92
C ALA A 139 -2.55 -1.28 -1.50
N ILE A 140 -3.14 -0.49 -0.59
CA ILE A 140 -2.55 0.73 -0.03
C ILE A 140 -1.19 0.43 0.63
N LEU A 141 -1.12 -0.62 1.46
CA LEU A 141 0.12 -1.01 2.13
C LEU A 141 1.17 -1.58 1.16
N ARG A 142 0.75 -2.18 0.05
CA ARG A 142 1.64 -2.67 -1.01
C ARG A 142 2.31 -1.51 -1.73
N THR A 143 1.55 -0.49 -2.13
CA THR A 143 2.10 0.74 -2.73
C THR A 143 2.95 1.51 -1.73
N GLY A 144 2.54 1.57 -0.45
CA GLY A 144 3.26 2.22 0.61
C GLY A 144 3.19 3.75 0.53
N PHE A 145 1.98 4.30 0.46
CA PHE A 145 1.68 5.73 0.31
C PHE A 145 2.54 6.64 1.18
N TYR A 146 2.64 6.32 2.47
CA TYR A 146 3.45 7.13 3.40
C TYR A 146 4.93 7.18 3.00
N SER A 147 5.55 6.02 2.70
CA SER A 147 6.96 5.96 2.34
C SER A 147 7.25 6.55 0.96
N LEU A 148 6.28 6.50 0.04
CA LEU A 148 6.36 7.18 -1.25
C LEU A 148 6.36 8.70 -1.07
N ARG A 149 5.41 9.23 -0.28
CA ARG A 149 5.37 10.67 0.06
C ARG A 149 6.68 11.14 0.68
N GLN A 150 7.20 10.40 1.68
CA GLN A 150 8.50 10.75 2.28
C GLN A 150 9.65 10.75 1.28
N ALA A 151 9.66 9.79 0.33
CA ALA A 151 10.70 9.75 -0.69
C ALA A 151 10.63 10.96 -1.63
N ILE A 152 9.43 11.40 -2.03
CA ILE A 152 9.20 12.58 -2.87
C ILE A 152 9.64 13.84 -2.12
N GLU A 153 9.17 14.04 -0.89
CA GLU A 153 9.53 15.18 -0.04
C GLU A 153 11.05 15.30 0.12
N TRP A 154 11.69 14.18 0.47
CA TRP A 154 13.16 14.13 0.63
C TRP A 154 13.91 14.47 -0.65
N GLN A 155 13.44 14.01 -1.79
CA GLN A 155 14.11 14.25 -3.06
C GLN A 155 13.92 15.70 -3.54
N LEU A 156 12.73 16.29 -3.33
CA LEU A 156 12.46 17.69 -3.60
C LEU A 156 13.36 18.60 -2.76
N LEU A 157 13.45 18.35 -1.45
CA LEU A 157 14.32 19.12 -0.56
C LEU A 157 15.78 19.15 -1.01
N LYS A 158 16.29 18.06 -1.58
CA LYS A 158 17.67 17.99 -2.10
C LYS A 158 17.93 18.93 -3.27
N VAL A 159 16.94 19.23 -4.07
CA VAL A 159 17.04 20.08 -5.25
C VAL A 159 16.49 21.49 -5.00
N GLY A 160 16.17 21.83 -3.75
CA GLY A 160 15.59 23.12 -3.38
C GLY A 160 14.10 23.25 -3.70
N GLY A 161 13.42 22.14 -4.03
CA GLY A 161 11.99 22.09 -4.29
C GLY A 161 11.16 21.96 -3.01
N VAL A 162 9.84 22.05 -3.15
CA VAL A 162 8.89 22.02 -2.04
C VAL A 162 7.74 21.07 -2.32
N MET A 163 7.26 20.40 -1.26
CA MET A 163 6.04 19.60 -1.31
C MET A 163 4.94 20.26 -0.47
N ILE A 164 3.80 20.53 -1.07
CA ILE A 164 2.67 21.22 -0.45
C ILE A 164 1.53 20.21 -0.21
N PRO A 165 1.18 19.93 1.06
CA PRO A 165 0.04 19.07 1.36
C PRO A 165 -1.28 19.81 1.10
N VAL A 166 -2.22 19.13 0.44
CA VAL A 166 -3.58 19.64 0.15
C VAL A 166 -4.60 18.82 0.93
N ASP A 167 -5.62 19.48 1.48
CA ASP A 167 -6.73 18.78 2.12
C ASP A 167 -7.52 17.96 1.08
N PRO A 168 -7.63 16.64 1.22
CA PRO A 168 -8.32 15.77 0.26
C PRO A 168 -9.85 15.95 0.29
N ARG A 169 -10.39 16.70 1.25
CA ARG A 169 -11.83 16.81 1.46
C ARG A 169 -12.50 17.60 0.34
N GLY A 170 -13.23 16.87 -0.52
CA GLY A 170 -14.05 17.46 -1.57
C GLY A 170 -13.30 17.82 -2.84
N THR A 171 -12.01 17.60 -2.94
CA THR A 171 -11.23 17.82 -4.19
C THR A 171 -11.87 17.12 -5.38
N SER A 172 -12.38 15.91 -5.18
CA SER A 172 -13.01 15.12 -6.25
C SER A 172 -14.39 15.57 -6.69
N ILE A 173 -15.05 16.49 -5.98
CA ILE A 173 -16.41 16.97 -6.28
C ILE A 173 -16.47 18.49 -6.44
N THR A 174 -15.35 19.19 -6.31
CA THR A 174 -15.24 20.63 -6.51
C THR A 174 -14.84 20.91 -7.95
N CYS A 175 -15.59 21.76 -8.64
CA CYS A 175 -15.27 22.18 -10.00
C CYS A 175 -14.05 23.11 -9.99
N PRO A 176 -13.00 22.84 -10.80
CA PRO A 176 -11.82 23.71 -10.84
C PRO A 176 -12.12 25.09 -11.46
N HIS A 177 -13.16 25.22 -12.31
CA HIS A 177 -13.52 26.45 -12.96
C HIS A 177 -14.42 27.36 -12.10
N CYS A 178 -15.57 26.84 -11.66
CA CYS A 178 -16.55 27.63 -10.90
C CYS A 178 -16.48 27.44 -9.40
N GLN A 179 -15.57 26.60 -8.89
CA GLN A 179 -15.37 26.28 -7.47
C GLN A 179 -16.62 25.71 -6.77
N SER A 180 -17.68 25.40 -7.51
CA SER A 180 -18.87 24.78 -6.93
C SER A 180 -18.57 23.36 -6.44
N ARG A 181 -18.98 23.07 -5.22
CA ARG A 181 -18.78 21.78 -4.57
C ARG A 181 -20.09 21.01 -4.49
N ASP A 182 -20.30 20.08 -5.41
CA ASP A 182 -21.51 19.26 -5.47
C ASP A 182 -21.15 17.80 -5.79
N LYS A 183 -21.77 16.86 -5.08
CA LYS A 183 -21.58 15.43 -5.32
C LYS A 183 -22.01 15.00 -6.72
N ARG A 184 -22.96 15.70 -7.33
CA ARG A 184 -23.45 15.48 -8.70
C ARG A 184 -22.40 15.80 -9.75
N ASN A 185 -21.40 16.63 -9.43
CA ASN A 185 -20.26 16.89 -10.31
C ASN A 185 -19.48 15.60 -10.65
N ARG A 186 -19.63 14.53 -9.83
CA ARG A 186 -18.96 13.26 -10.06
C ARG A 186 -19.96 12.10 -10.13
N PRO A 187 -20.69 11.96 -11.25
CA PRO A 187 -21.71 10.92 -11.41
C PRO A 187 -21.12 9.50 -11.33
N THR A 188 -19.86 9.31 -11.74
CA THR A 188 -19.11 8.06 -11.56
C THR A 188 -17.68 8.35 -11.09
N GLN A 189 -16.95 7.32 -10.65
CA GLN A 189 -15.56 7.48 -10.23
C GLN A 189 -14.64 7.99 -11.37
N ALA A 190 -14.97 7.68 -12.62
CA ALA A 190 -14.14 8.04 -13.78
C ALA A 190 -14.58 9.35 -14.46
N ILE A 191 -15.81 9.84 -14.21
CA ILE A 191 -16.40 10.96 -14.95
C ILE A 191 -16.67 12.13 -14.01
N PHE A 192 -16.11 13.29 -14.36
CA PHE A 192 -16.44 14.57 -13.76
C PHE A 192 -17.26 15.40 -14.78
N LYS A 193 -18.38 15.97 -14.34
CA LYS A 193 -19.22 16.89 -15.13
C LYS A 193 -19.79 17.95 -14.18
N CYS A 194 -19.40 19.20 -14.38
CA CYS A 194 -19.87 20.28 -13.53
C CYS A 194 -21.41 20.47 -13.70
N VAL A 195 -22.13 20.57 -12.58
CA VAL A 195 -23.59 20.82 -12.62
C VAL A 195 -23.95 22.26 -13.03
N ASN A 196 -22.98 23.19 -12.96
CA ASN A 196 -23.17 24.59 -13.35
C ASN A 196 -22.70 24.88 -14.78
N GLU A 197 -22.04 23.93 -15.44
CA GLU A 197 -21.71 24.02 -16.86
C GLU A 197 -22.83 23.33 -17.64
N SER A 198 -23.71 24.15 -18.22
CA SER A 198 -24.73 23.75 -19.21
C SER A 198 -24.09 23.54 -20.56
#